data_295c403ced6d1e2213fc7f8259f802fa
#
_entry.id   295c403ced6d1e2213fc7f8259f802fa
#
_cell.length_a   1.000
_cell.length_b   1.000
_cell.length_c   1.000
_cell.angle_alpha   90.00
_cell.angle_beta   90.00
_cell.angle_gamma   90.00
#
_symmetry.space_group_name_H-M   'P 1'
#
loop_
_entity.id
_entity.type
_entity.pdbx_description
1 polymer ?
#
loop_
_entity_poly.entity_id
_entity_poly.type
_entity_poly.pdbx_seq_one_letter_code
_entity_poly.pdbx_strand_id
1 'polypeptide(L)'
;MNSLARIILPACFAVAAISALASAPAQAQSADTSFFLTSNGVGNGGNLGGLAGADNHCQTLAQAAGAGGKTWRAYLSTQAADGQPAVNARDRIGKGPWKNAKGAVVAKDVADLHGANGLTKQTALSEKGEVINGRGDTPNRHDVLTGSQPDGSAFAAGEDRTCKNWTSSTQGAAMVGHSDRLGLRDDDASKSWNSSHPSRGPDGGCSQNDLKSTGGDGLFYCFAAN
;
A
#
# COMPACT_ATOMS: atom_id res chain seq x y z
N MET A 1 -51.35 25.65 69.68
CA MET A 1 -50.47 24.46 69.74
C MET A 1 -50.23 24.02 68.25
N ASN A 2 -49.23 24.58 67.61
CA ASN A 2 -48.93 24.31 66.16
C ASN A 2 -47.65 23.47 66.07
N SER A 3 -47.81 22.24 65.62
CA SER A 3 -46.72 21.32 65.37
C SER A 3 -46.22 21.53 63.94
N LEU A 4 -44.99 21.97 63.80
CA LEU A 4 -44.28 22.10 62.44
C LEU A 4 -43.56 20.78 62.14
N ALA A 5 -44.08 20.05 61.17
CA ALA A 5 -43.43 18.87 60.66
C ALA A 5 -42.25 19.31 59.68
N ARG A 6 -41.02 18.92 60.03
CA ARG A 6 -39.85 19.10 59.19
C ARG A 6 -39.77 17.96 58.13
N ILE A 7 -39.86 18.33 56.87
CA ILE A 7 -39.59 17.39 55.72
C ILE A 7 -38.10 17.37 55.48
N ILE A 8 -37.49 16.18 55.64
CA ILE A 8 -36.10 15.92 55.30
C ILE A 8 -36.09 15.34 53.89
N LEU A 9 -35.56 16.06 52.91
CA LEU A 9 -35.29 15.54 51.57
C LEU A 9 -33.97 14.76 51.59
N PRO A 10 -33.90 13.55 51.00
CA PRO A 10 -32.64 12.85 50.81
C PRO A 10 -31.91 13.44 49.59
N ALA A 11 -30.65 13.84 49.76
CA ALA A 11 -29.75 14.24 48.67
C ALA A 11 -29.26 12.98 47.94
N CYS A 12 -29.67 12.80 46.70
CA CYS A 12 -29.10 11.79 45.79
C CYS A 12 -27.75 12.26 45.27
N PHE A 13 -26.68 11.66 45.77
CA PHE A 13 -25.35 11.81 45.15
C PHE A 13 -25.28 10.95 43.89
N ALA A 14 -25.28 11.60 42.72
CA ALA A 14 -24.97 10.94 41.45
C ALA A 14 -23.45 10.75 41.34
N VAL A 15 -22.97 9.52 41.45
CA VAL A 15 -21.59 9.15 41.16
C VAL A 15 -21.43 9.06 39.65
N ALA A 16 -20.78 10.05 39.04
CA ALA A 16 -20.39 9.99 37.63
C ALA A 16 -19.19 9.02 37.47
N ALA A 17 -19.44 7.84 36.91
CA ALA A 17 -18.41 6.91 36.55
C ALA A 17 -17.67 7.44 35.30
N ILE A 18 -16.45 7.93 35.46
CA ILE A 18 -15.57 8.32 34.37
C ILE A 18 -14.98 7.03 33.79
N SER A 19 -15.52 6.56 32.65
CA SER A 19 -14.96 5.45 31.90
C SER A 19 -13.70 5.94 31.19
N ALA A 20 -12.53 5.62 31.72
CA ALA A 20 -11.25 5.81 31.04
C ALA A 20 -11.16 4.83 29.86
N LEU A 21 -11.30 5.33 28.65
CA LEU A 21 -10.98 4.59 27.43
C LEU A 21 -9.46 4.37 27.40
N ALA A 22 -9.03 3.18 27.80
CA ALA A 22 -7.64 2.77 27.63
C ALA A 22 -7.37 2.61 26.13
N SER A 23 -6.62 3.55 25.54
CA SER A 23 -6.07 3.42 24.19
C SER A 23 -5.10 2.23 24.23
N ALA A 24 -5.39 1.18 23.46
CA ALA A 24 -4.43 0.09 23.27
C ALA A 24 -3.12 0.70 22.68
N PRO A 25 -1.94 0.31 23.19
CA PRO A 25 -0.69 0.81 22.64
C PRO A 25 -0.61 0.39 21.17
N ALA A 26 -0.41 1.37 20.27
CA ALA A 26 -0.05 1.10 18.91
C ALA A 26 1.20 0.20 18.94
N GLN A 27 1.13 -0.97 18.30
CA GLN A 27 2.28 -1.87 18.22
C GLN A 27 3.41 -1.12 17.51
N ALA A 28 4.50 -0.86 18.23
CA ALA A 28 5.67 -0.22 17.66
C ALA A 28 6.17 -1.08 16.51
N GLN A 29 6.33 -0.48 15.33
CA GLN A 29 6.96 -1.13 14.20
C GLN A 29 8.38 -1.56 14.55
N SER A 30 8.85 -2.61 13.89
CA SER A 30 10.27 -2.96 13.96
C SER A 30 11.11 -1.77 13.47
N ALA A 31 12.10 -1.35 14.25
CA ALA A 31 13.05 -0.30 13.86
C ALA A 31 13.77 -0.61 12.54
N ASP A 32 13.79 -1.89 12.16
CA ASP A 32 14.39 -2.41 10.93
C ASP A 32 13.45 -2.41 9.72
N THR A 33 12.21 -1.95 9.85
CA THR A 33 11.25 -1.91 8.73
C THR A 33 11.86 -1.22 7.53
N SER A 34 11.88 -1.91 6.39
CA SER A 34 12.42 -1.42 5.13
C SER A 34 11.55 -1.77 3.91
N PHE A 35 10.38 -2.35 4.16
CA PHE A 35 9.36 -2.68 3.16
C PHE A 35 7.96 -2.58 3.74
N PHE A 36 7.03 -2.07 2.96
CA PHE A 36 5.58 -2.19 3.22
C PHE A 36 4.77 -2.05 1.92
N LEU A 37 3.54 -2.55 1.95
CA LEU A 37 2.48 -2.24 1.00
C LEU A 37 1.66 -1.08 1.59
N THR A 38 1.38 -0.03 0.83
CA THR A 38 0.64 1.14 1.35
C THR A 38 -0.72 0.73 1.90
N SER A 39 -1.10 1.21 3.09
CA SER A 39 -2.43 0.94 3.67
C SER A 39 -3.56 1.63 2.89
N ASN A 40 -3.24 2.70 2.20
CA ASN A 40 -4.12 3.44 1.29
C ASN A 40 -3.33 4.00 0.11
N GLY A 41 -3.98 4.11 -1.03
CA GLY A 41 -3.45 4.83 -2.20
C GLY A 41 -3.56 6.35 -2.02
N VAL A 42 -3.09 7.10 -3.01
CA VAL A 42 -3.19 8.57 -3.05
C VAL A 42 -4.64 9.04 -3.16
N GLY A 43 -5.56 8.16 -3.60
CA GLY A 43 -6.99 8.47 -3.73
C GLY A 43 -7.36 9.16 -5.05
N ASN A 44 -6.45 9.18 -6.01
CA ASN A 44 -6.65 9.77 -7.34
C ASN A 44 -6.30 8.78 -8.47
N GLY A 45 -6.74 7.53 -8.32
CA GLY A 45 -6.47 6.46 -9.27
C GLY A 45 -4.98 6.26 -9.53
N GLY A 46 -4.61 6.16 -10.81
CA GLY A 46 -3.22 6.05 -11.26
C GLY A 46 -2.44 7.37 -11.28
N ASN A 47 -3.09 8.50 -11.00
CA ASN A 47 -2.39 9.78 -10.84
C ASN A 47 -1.81 9.90 -9.44
N LEU A 48 -0.55 9.51 -9.30
CA LEU A 48 0.21 9.56 -8.05
C LEU A 48 1.05 10.84 -7.92
N GLY A 49 0.99 11.75 -8.90
CA GLY A 49 1.91 12.90 -9.02
C GLY A 49 3.28 12.48 -9.56
N GLY A 50 3.32 11.48 -10.45
CA GLY A 50 4.54 10.88 -10.96
C GLY A 50 5.29 10.07 -9.90
N LEU A 51 6.54 9.69 -10.20
CA LEU A 51 7.39 8.97 -9.24
C LEU A 51 7.65 9.78 -7.97
N ALA A 52 7.81 11.10 -8.10
CA ALA A 52 8.08 11.97 -6.96
C ALA A 52 6.91 12.02 -5.97
N GLY A 53 5.68 12.10 -6.47
CA GLY A 53 4.48 12.07 -5.63
C GLY A 53 4.31 10.72 -4.93
N ALA A 54 4.54 9.62 -5.64
CA ALA A 54 4.51 8.27 -5.07
C ALA A 54 5.58 8.07 -3.98
N ASP A 55 6.81 8.55 -4.20
CA ASP A 55 7.88 8.50 -3.21
C ASP A 55 7.55 9.30 -1.96
N ASN A 56 6.98 10.50 -2.14
CA ASN A 56 6.53 11.34 -1.03
C ASN A 56 5.40 10.66 -0.23
N HIS A 57 4.49 9.97 -0.90
CA HIS A 57 3.46 9.19 -0.22
C HIS A 57 4.06 8.05 0.61
N CYS A 58 5.02 7.28 0.06
CA CYS A 58 5.79 6.28 0.81
C CYS A 58 6.47 6.88 2.05
N GLN A 59 7.15 8.02 1.89
CA GLN A 59 7.85 8.71 2.97
C GLN A 59 6.88 9.18 4.06
N THR A 60 5.73 9.72 3.67
CA THR A 60 4.69 10.20 4.61
C THR A 60 4.11 9.04 5.43
N LEU A 61 3.77 7.92 4.79
CA LEU A 61 3.26 6.74 5.50
C LEU A 61 4.32 6.15 6.43
N ALA A 62 5.57 6.06 5.98
CA ALA A 62 6.68 5.59 6.79
C ALA A 62 6.91 6.50 8.02
N GLN A 63 6.85 7.82 7.85
CA GLN A 63 6.96 8.78 8.96
C GLN A 63 5.84 8.59 9.99
N ALA A 64 4.59 8.49 9.52
CA ALA A 64 3.43 8.29 10.38
C ALA A 64 3.52 6.98 11.18
N ALA A 65 4.22 5.99 10.64
CA ALA A 65 4.43 4.68 11.25
C ALA A 65 5.74 4.57 12.05
N GLY A 66 6.50 5.66 12.22
CA GLY A 66 7.75 5.66 12.99
C GLY A 66 8.98 5.13 12.25
N ALA A 67 8.88 4.87 10.93
CA ALA A 67 9.98 4.39 10.07
C ALA A 67 10.54 5.48 9.13
N GLY A 68 10.28 6.76 9.42
CA GLY A 68 10.62 7.91 8.57
C GLY A 68 12.10 8.25 8.45
N GLY A 69 12.98 7.64 9.26
CA GLY A 69 14.43 7.90 9.23
C GLY A 69 15.19 7.34 8.02
N LYS A 70 14.49 6.63 7.12
CA LYS A 70 15.04 6.07 5.88
C LYS A 70 14.52 6.83 4.66
N THR A 71 15.21 6.73 3.53
CA THR A 71 14.70 7.24 2.24
C THR A 71 13.78 6.19 1.61
N TRP A 72 12.50 6.51 1.49
CA TRP A 72 11.52 5.59 0.95
C TRP A 72 11.24 5.85 -0.53
N ARG A 73 11.13 4.77 -1.31
CA ARG A 73 10.84 4.79 -2.74
C ARG A 73 9.69 3.87 -3.08
N ALA A 74 8.80 4.34 -3.94
CA ALA A 74 7.77 3.50 -4.52
C ALA A 74 8.38 2.54 -5.54
N TYR A 75 7.99 1.26 -5.49
CA TYR A 75 8.34 0.26 -6.51
C TYR A 75 7.45 0.48 -7.74
N LEU A 76 7.83 1.41 -8.56
CA LEU A 76 7.10 1.82 -9.77
C LEU A 76 8.07 2.02 -10.91
N SER A 77 7.79 1.43 -12.08
CA SER A 77 8.48 1.76 -13.33
C SER A 77 7.80 2.92 -14.06
N THR A 78 8.55 3.60 -14.93
CA THR A 78 8.00 4.52 -15.95
C THR A 78 8.45 4.07 -17.32
N GLN A 79 7.65 4.36 -18.35
CA GLN A 79 8.01 4.11 -19.75
C GLN A 79 8.72 5.33 -20.33
N ALA A 80 9.56 5.11 -21.34
CA ALA A 80 10.18 6.23 -22.07
C ALA A 80 9.08 7.07 -22.74
N ALA A 81 9.07 8.36 -22.47
CA ALA A 81 8.10 9.32 -23.00
C ALA A 81 8.68 10.73 -22.96
N ASP A 82 8.26 11.59 -23.87
CA ASP A 82 8.59 13.03 -23.89
C ASP A 82 10.12 13.31 -23.79
N GLY A 83 10.92 12.46 -24.43
CA GLY A 83 12.38 12.57 -24.40
C GLY A 83 13.04 12.10 -23.10
N GLN A 84 12.26 11.64 -22.12
CA GLN A 84 12.79 11.06 -20.88
C GLN A 84 12.96 9.54 -21.04
N PRO A 85 14.07 8.96 -20.52
CA PRO A 85 14.27 7.52 -20.54
C PRO A 85 13.30 6.81 -19.60
N ALA A 86 13.06 5.53 -19.86
CA ALA A 86 12.33 4.67 -18.95
C ALA A 86 13.09 4.52 -17.61
N VAL A 87 12.35 4.33 -16.53
CA VAL A 87 12.90 4.04 -15.20
C VAL A 87 12.43 2.66 -14.76
N ASN A 88 13.35 1.78 -14.38
CA ASN A 88 13.02 0.47 -13.86
C ASN A 88 12.71 0.56 -12.36
N ALA A 89 11.65 -0.09 -11.89
CA ALA A 89 11.31 -0.13 -10.48
C ALA A 89 12.44 -0.76 -9.63
N ARG A 90 13.06 -1.84 -10.13
CA ARG A 90 14.14 -2.55 -9.44
C ARG A 90 15.38 -1.69 -9.16
N ASP A 91 15.64 -0.67 -9.96
CA ASP A 91 16.83 0.18 -9.82
C ASP A 91 16.61 1.33 -8.82
N ARG A 92 15.38 1.48 -8.29
CA ARG A 92 15.00 2.59 -7.40
C ARG A 92 15.02 2.23 -5.92
N ILE A 93 14.98 0.95 -5.60
CA ILE A 93 14.62 0.45 -4.27
C ILE A 93 15.82 0.07 -3.38
N GLY A 94 17.05 0.33 -3.80
CA GLY A 94 18.25 -0.05 -3.06
C GLY A 94 18.63 -1.53 -3.27
N LYS A 95 19.33 -2.12 -2.31
CA LYS A 95 19.96 -3.45 -2.45
C LYS A 95 19.40 -4.53 -1.53
N GLY A 96 18.59 -4.15 -0.52
CA GLY A 96 18.07 -5.06 0.52
C GLY A 96 19.10 -5.31 1.66
N PRO A 97 18.87 -6.27 2.57
CA PRO A 97 17.62 -7.03 2.68
C PRO A 97 16.45 -6.16 3.10
N TRP A 98 15.24 -6.51 2.66
CA TRP A 98 14.03 -5.79 3.03
C TRP A 98 13.19 -6.58 4.01
N LYS A 99 12.75 -5.89 5.07
CA LYS A 99 11.95 -6.43 6.16
C LYS A 99 10.63 -5.70 6.28
N ASN A 100 9.56 -6.43 6.49
CA ASN A 100 8.25 -5.85 6.76
C ASN A 100 8.15 -5.28 8.18
N ALA A 101 7.02 -4.66 8.51
CA ALA A 101 6.76 -4.02 9.80
C ALA A 101 6.85 -4.97 11.03
N LYS A 102 6.82 -6.28 10.82
CA LYS A 102 7.01 -7.32 11.85
C LYS A 102 8.43 -7.89 11.87
N GLY A 103 9.37 -7.34 11.08
CA GLY A 103 10.76 -7.75 11.03
C GLY A 103 11.03 -8.98 10.14
N ALA A 104 10.00 -9.56 9.50
CA ALA A 104 10.19 -10.66 8.58
C ALA A 104 10.86 -10.20 7.28
N VAL A 105 11.90 -10.91 6.85
CA VAL A 105 12.59 -10.65 5.58
C VAL A 105 11.68 -11.06 4.42
N VAL A 106 11.33 -10.11 3.55
CA VAL A 106 10.53 -10.34 2.34
C VAL A 106 11.40 -10.63 1.12
N ALA A 107 12.62 -10.10 1.09
CA ALA A 107 13.64 -10.45 0.11
C ALA A 107 15.03 -10.06 0.63
N LYS A 108 16.05 -10.83 0.26
CA LYS A 108 17.45 -10.61 0.68
C LYS A 108 18.14 -9.54 -0.17
N ASP A 109 17.81 -9.51 -1.45
CA ASP A 109 18.38 -8.60 -2.45
C ASP A 109 17.44 -8.47 -3.67
N VAL A 110 17.84 -7.72 -4.68
CA VAL A 110 17.06 -7.50 -5.90
C VAL A 110 16.82 -8.79 -6.67
N ALA A 111 17.79 -9.71 -6.72
CA ALA A 111 17.64 -10.98 -7.42
C ALA A 111 16.62 -11.90 -6.72
N ASP A 112 16.72 -12.00 -5.39
CA ASP A 112 15.76 -12.74 -4.57
C ASP A 112 14.34 -12.14 -4.67
N LEU A 113 14.22 -10.82 -4.68
CA LEU A 113 12.93 -10.12 -4.83
C LEU A 113 12.20 -10.49 -6.14
N HIS A 114 12.95 -10.64 -7.25
CA HIS A 114 12.39 -11.00 -8.56
C HIS A 114 12.44 -12.51 -8.84
N GLY A 115 12.90 -13.30 -7.88
CA GLY A 115 12.95 -14.75 -7.91
C GLY A 115 12.05 -15.39 -6.83
N ALA A 116 12.69 -15.99 -5.84
CA ALA A 116 12.04 -16.78 -4.79
C ALA A 116 11.73 -15.94 -3.53
N ASN A 117 11.22 -14.72 -3.69
CA ASN A 117 10.92 -13.83 -2.57
C ASN A 117 9.85 -14.39 -1.61
N GLY A 118 9.82 -13.83 -0.40
CA GLY A 118 8.87 -14.18 0.66
C GLY A 118 7.56 -13.40 0.66
N LEU A 119 7.19 -12.71 -0.44
CA LEU A 119 5.94 -11.94 -0.51
C LEU A 119 4.73 -12.87 -0.63
N THR A 120 3.81 -12.71 0.30
CA THR A 120 2.53 -13.40 0.39
C THR A 120 1.51 -12.45 1.03
N LYS A 121 0.23 -12.81 1.07
CA LYS A 121 -0.79 -12.06 1.80
C LYS A 121 -0.38 -11.77 3.26
N GLN A 122 0.36 -12.67 3.91
CA GLN A 122 0.74 -12.55 5.32
C GLN A 122 2.02 -11.75 5.55
N THR A 123 2.83 -11.52 4.51
CA THR A 123 4.11 -10.82 4.61
C THR A 123 4.12 -9.48 3.90
N ALA A 124 3.26 -9.27 2.88
CA ALA A 124 3.04 -7.98 2.23
C ALA A 124 2.18 -7.07 3.13
N LEU A 125 2.71 -6.75 4.30
CA LEU A 125 2.02 -5.97 5.33
C LEU A 125 2.05 -4.48 5.00
N SER A 126 1.06 -3.75 5.53
CA SER A 126 1.04 -2.30 5.48
C SER A 126 2.16 -1.69 6.34
N GLU A 127 2.37 -0.37 6.21
CA GLU A 127 3.26 0.40 7.10
C GLU A 127 2.86 0.27 8.57
N LYS A 128 1.61 -0.10 8.87
CA LYS A 128 1.09 -0.34 10.22
C LYS A 128 1.26 -1.78 10.69
N GLY A 129 1.81 -2.66 9.86
CA GLY A 129 1.94 -4.10 10.16
C GLY A 129 0.64 -4.88 10.01
N GLU A 130 -0.35 -4.33 9.33
CA GLU A 130 -1.65 -4.94 9.06
C GLU A 130 -1.63 -5.73 7.75
N VAL A 131 -2.40 -6.81 7.69
CA VAL A 131 -2.63 -7.56 6.46
C VAL A 131 -3.59 -6.76 5.58
N ILE A 132 -3.23 -6.56 4.32
CA ILE A 132 -4.11 -5.94 3.33
C ILE A 132 -5.07 -7.00 2.78
N ASN A 133 -6.33 -6.62 2.61
CA ASN A 133 -7.35 -7.47 2.02
C ASN A 133 -6.91 -7.98 0.66
N GLY A 134 -7.05 -9.28 0.45
CA GLY A 134 -6.71 -9.97 -0.77
C GLY A 134 -7.93 -10.54 -1.49
N ARG A 135 -7.68 -11.41 -2.46
CA ARG A 135 -8.72 -12.14 -3.17
C ARG A 135 -9.58 -12.96 -2.20
N GLY A 136 -10.90 -12.79 -2.30
CA GLY A 136 -11.88 -13.41 -1.40
C GLY A 136 -12.26 -12.56 -0.19
N ASP A 137 -11.55 -11.49 0.10
CA ASP A 137 -11.94 -10.51 1.12
C ASP A 137 -12.83 -9.42 0.51
N THR A 138 -13.52 -8.67 1.37
CA THR A 138 -14.36 -7.52 0.96
C THR A 138 -13.94 -6.27 1.72
N PRO A 139 -13.53 -5.18 1.03
CA PRO A 139 -13.24 -5.12 -0.40
C PRO A 139 -11.96 -5.91 -0.76
N ASN A 140 -11.89 -6.44 -1.99
CA ASN A 140 -10.64 -6.96 -2.53
C ASN A 140 -9.70 -5.79 -2.86
N ARG A 141 -8.40 -5.88 -2.45
CA ARG A 141 -7.39 -4.83 -2.62
C ARG A 141 -6.02 -5.40 -3.01
N HIS A 142 -5.99 -6.59 -3.65
CA HIS A 142 -4.75 -7.30 -3.93
C HIS A 142 -4.00 -6.80 -5.17
N ASP A 143 -4.68 -6.09 -6.09
CA ASP A 143 -4.04 -5.48 -7.27
C ASP A 143 -3.21 -4.28 -6.84
N VAL A 144 -1.89 -4.41 -6.95
CA VAL A 144 -0.91 -3.41 -6.53
C VAL A 144 -0.26 -2.79 -7.76
N LEU A 145 -0.24 -1.47 -7.86
CA LEU A 145 0.37 -0.73 -8.95
C LEU A 145 1.89 -0.95 -8.97
N THR A 146 2.45 -1.25 -10.15
CA THR A 146 3.90 -1.44 -10.34
C THR A 146 4.41 -0.87 -11.67
N GLY A 147 3.64 -0.99 -12.74
CA GLY A 147 4.08 -0.62 -14.08
C GLY A 147 5.30 -1.41 -14.58
N SER A 148 5.56 -2.59 -14.00
CA SER A 148 6.82 -3.31 -14.18
C SER A 148 6.62 -4.66 -14.85
N GLN A 149 7.62 -5.11 -15.58
CA GLN A 149 7.78 -6.49 -16.02
C GLN A 149 8.12 -7.41 -14.82
N PRO A 150 8.03 -8.75 -14.95
CA PRO A 150 8.30 -9.67 -13.84
C PRO A 150 9.68 -9.50 -13.20
N ASP A 151 10.70 -9.11 -13.99
CA ASP A 151 12.06 -8.85 -13.53
C ASP A 151 12.29 -7.46 -12.93
N GLY A 152 11.22 -6.64 -12.82
CA GLY A 152 11.26 -5.28 -12.30
C GLY A 152 11.74 -4.22 -13.28
N SER A 153 11.98 -4.57 -14.55
CA SER A 153 12.28 -3.62 -15.60
C SER A 153 11.02 -2.90 -16.11
N ALA A 154 11.20 -1.76 -16.74
CA ALA A 154 10.14 -1.03 -17.41
C ALA A 154 9.67 -1.74 -18.68
N PHE A 155 8.41 -1.56 -19.04
CA PHE A 155 7.92 -1.91 -20.38
C PHE A 155 8.52 -0.96 -21.43
N ALA A 156 8.68 -1.45 -22.66
CA ALA A 156 9.05 -0.60 -23.78
C ALA A 156 8.02 0.50 -24.01
N ALA A 157 8.41 1.58 -24.68
CA ALA A 157 7.47 2.59 -25.15
C ALA A 157 6.42 1.97 -26.09
N GLY A 158 5.19 2.44 -26.01
CA GLY A 158 4.07 1.91 -26.78
C GLY A 158 2.79 1.87 -25.97
N GLU A 159 2.23 0.67 -25.76
CA GLU A 159 1.03 0.52 -24.94
C GLU A 159 1.29 0.94 -23.49
N ASP A 160 0.45 1.86 -22.99
CA ASP A 160 0.61 2.42 -21.64
C ASP A 160 0.41 1.33 -20.57
N ARG A 161 1.39 1.22 -19.67
CA ARG A 161 1.41 0.29 -18.53
C ARG A 161 1.64 0.99 -17.21
N THR A 162 1.56 2.33 -17.20
CA THR A 162 2.00 3.17 -16.08
C THR A 162 1.02 4.31 -15.80
N CYS A 163 -0.21 4.28 -16.34
CA CYS A 163 -1.14 5.42 -16.25
C CYS A 163 -0.44 6.74 -16.61
N LYS A 164 0.19 6.80 -17.79
CA LYS A 164 0.98 7.94 -18.28
C LYS A 164 2.05 8.36 -17.29
N ASN A 165 2.88 7.39 -16.92
CA ASN A 165 3.95 7.60 -15.93
C ASN A 165 3.43 8.18 -14.60
N TRP A 166 2.29 7.63 -14.13
CA TRP A 166 1.65 7.95 -12.84
C TRP A 166 1.09 9.37 -12.76
N THR A 167 0.62 9.89 -13.91
CA THR A 167 0.01 11.22 -14.01
C THR A 167 -1.44 11.19 -14.51
N SER A 168 -1.99 10.01 -14.85
CA SER A 168 -3.36 9.87 -15.32
C SER A 168 -4.27 9.24 -14.27
N SER A 169 -5.44 9.86 -14.05
CA SER A 169 -6.53 9.30 -13.24
C SER A 169 -7.76 8.91 -14.10
N THR A 170 -7.57 8.76 -15.41
CA THR A 170 -8.62 8.39 -16.36
C THR A 170 -8.08 7.42 -17.39
N GLN A 171 -7.58 7.89 -18.52
CA GLN A 171 -7.10 7.10 -19.65
C GLN A 171 -5.74 6.45 -19.42
N GLY A 172 -5.54 5.27 -19.98
CA GLY A 172 -4.33 4.48 -19.91
C GLY A 172 -4.56 3.16 -19.19
N ALA A 173 -3.47 2.51 -18.83
CA ALA A 173 -3.50 1.32 -17.98
C ALA A 173 -2.26 1.30 -17.08
N ALA A 174 -2.35 0.64 -15.94
CA ALA A 174 -1.21 0.32 -15.11
C ALA A 174 -1.02 -1.20 -15.08
N MET A 175 0.20 -1.70 -15.23
CA MET A 175 0.50 -3.07 -14.85
C MET A 175 0.38 -3.19 -13.33
N VAL A 176 -0.33 -4.22 -12.88
CA VAL A 176 -0.49 -4.55 -11.46
C VAL A 176 0.07 -5.93 -11.15
N GLY A 177 0.43 -6.12 -9.88
CA GLY A 177 0.76 -7.42 -9.32
C GLY A 177 -0.21 -7.80 -8.21
N HIS A 178 -0.26 -9.09 -7.85
CA HIS A 178 -1.12 -9.61 -6.79
C HIS A 178 -0.33 -9.78 -5.49
N SER A 179 -0.62 -8.93 -4.49
CA SER A 179 0.08 -8.96 -3.21
C SER A 179 -0.10 -10.27 -2.43
N ASP A 180 -1.19 -10.98 -2.68
CA ASP A 180 -1.54 -12.26 -2.07
C ASP A 180 -1.15 -13.48 -2.93
N ARG A 181 -0.57 -13.29 -4.11
CA ARG A 181 -0.20 -14.33 -5.07
C ARG A 181 -1.40 -15.16 -5.56
N LEU A 182 -2.61 -14.61 -5.55
CA LEU A 182 -3.83 -15.29 -5.98
C LEU A 182 -4.41 -14.60 -7.21
N GLY A 183 -4.75 -15.37 -8.24
CA GLY A 183 -5.39 -14.88 -9.45
C GLY A 183 -6.58 -15.73 -9.88
N LEU A 184 -7.11 -15.44 -11.08
CA LEU A 184 -8.20 -16.21 -11.68
C LEU A 184 -7.74 -17.58 -12.18
N ARG A 185 -6.45 -17.74 -12.45
CA ARG A 185 -5.79 -18.97 -12.93
C ARG A 185 -4.65 -19.33 -12.03
N ASP A 186 -4.15 -20.57 -12.17
CA ASP A 186 -3.00 -21.09 -11.44
C ASP A 186 -1.74 -21.06 -12.33
N ASP A 187 -1.45 -19.90 -12.92
CA ASP A 187 -0.27 -19.64 -13.74
C ASP A 187 0.65 -18.60 -13.12
N ASP A 188 1.88 -18.48 -13.62
CA ASP A 188 2.91 -17.58 -13.08
C ASP A 188 2.46 -16.11 -13.14
N ALA A 189 1.78 -15.69 -14.21
CA ALA A 189 1.26 -14.33 -14.32
C ALA A 189 0.22 -14.05 -13.23
N SER A 190 -0.73 -14.96 -13.01
CA SER A 190 -1.75 -14.83 -11.96
C SER A 190 -1.16 -14.80 -10.54
N LYS A 191 0.02 -15.40 -10.34
CA LYS A 191 0.74 -15.43 -9.06
C LYS A 191 1.83 -14.37 -8.95
N SER A 192 2.01 -13.54 -9.97
CA SER A 192 3.04 -12.50 -9.95
C SER A 192 2.72 -11.39 -8.97
N TRP A 193 3.64 -11.12 -8.05
CA TRP A 193 3.49 -10.04 -7.07
C TRP A 193 3.60 -8.64 -7.71
N ASN A 194 4.24 -8.55 -8.89
CA ASN A 194 4.54 -7.27 -9.53
C ASN A 194 4.10 -7.14 -11.00
N SER A 195 3.69 -8.22 -11.67
CA SER A 195 3.40 -8.19 -13.11
C SER A 195 2.35 -9.24 -13.50
N SER A 196 1.11 -9.06 -13.04
CA SER A 196 0.02 -10.00 -13.26
C SER A 196 -0.82 -9.64 -14.49
N HIS A 197 -1.40 -8.47 -14.51
CA HIS A 197 -2.23 -7.98 -15.62
C HIS A 197 -2.30 -6.44 -15.64
N PRO A 198 -2.67 -5.82 -16.76
CA PRO A 198 -2.98 -4.39 -16.79
C PRO A 198 -4.32 -4.09 -16.10
N SER A 199 -4.43 -2.93 -15.49
CA SER A 199 -5.71 -2.38 -15.03
C SER A 199 -6.61 -2.08 -16.24
N ARG A 200 -7.93 -2.07 -16.02
CA ARG A 200 -8.92 -1.82 -17.04
C ARG A 200 -10.23 -1.36 -16.41
N GLY A 201 -11.06 -0.70 -17.20
CA GLY A 201 -12.40 -0.31 -16.79
C GLY A 201 -13.04 0.66 -17.76
N PRO A 202 -14.33 0.99 -17.56
CA PRO A 202 -15.09 1.86 -18.45
C PRO A 202 -14.56 3.30 -18.50
N ASP A 203 -13.89 3.77 -17.45
CA ASP A 203 -13.33 5.12 -17.38
C ASP A 203 -11.91 5.21 -17.98
N GLY A 204 -11.42 4.14 -18.60
CA GLY A 204 -10.13 4.09 -19.31
C GLY A 204 -9.02 3.35 -18.59
N GLY A 205 -9.26 2.79 -17.41
CA GLY A 205 -8.35 1.88 -16.70
C GLY A 205 -7.49 2.51 -15.60
N CYS A 206 -7.41 3.85 -15.53
CA CYS A 206 -6.59 4.55 -14.52
C CYS A 206 -7.41 5.31 -13.47
N SER A 207 -8.75 5.31 -13.58
CA SER A 207 -9.58 5.94 -12.56
C SER A 207 -9.56 5.15 -11.25
N GLN A 208 -9.87 5.83 -10.14
CA GLN A 208 -9.98 5.15 -8.84
C GLN A 208 -11.04 4.04 -8.87
N ASN A 209 -12.14 4.26 -9.60
CA ASN A 209 -13.20 3.27 -9.75
C ASN A 209 -12.75 2.07 -10.59
N ASP A 210 -12.02 2.31 -11.68
CA ASP A 210 -11.46 1.24 -12.51
C ASP A 210 -10.49 0.36 -11.71
N LEU A 211 -9.57 0.97 -10.95
CA LEU A 211 -8.65 0.23 -10.10
C LEU A 211 -9.38 -0.61 -9.05
N LYS A 212 -10.45 -0.07 -8.44
CA LYS A 212 -11.29 -0.84 -7.50
C LYS A 212 -12.04 -1.97 -8.18
N SER A 213 -12.51 -1.76 -9.39
CA SER A 213 -13.30 -2.76 -10.13
C SER A 213 -12.51 -4.00 -10.51
N THR A 214 -11.19 -3.90 -10.64
CA THR A 214 -10.31 -5.04 -10.93
C THR A 214 -9.74 -5.72 -9.70
N GLY A 215 -9.97 -5.18 -8.50
CA GLY A 215 -9.49 -5.78 -7.25
C GLY A 215 -8.35 -5.01 -6.59
N GLY A 216 -8.14 -3.75 -6.97
CA GLY A 216 -7.17 -2.85 -6.38
C GLY A 216 -7.80 -1.70 -5.59
N ASP A 217 -6.98 -0.73 -5.22
CA ASP A 217 -7.39 0.54 -4.60
C ASP A 217 -6.31 1.62 -4.79
N GLY A 218 -5.49 1.49 -5.84
CA GLY A 218 -4.37 2.39 -6.08
C GLY A 218 -3.22 2.23 -5.10
N LEU A 219 -3.06 1.04 -4.50
CA LEU A 219 -1.97 0.70 -3.59
C LEU A 219 -0.68 0.42 -4.37
N PHE A 220 0.47 0.64 -3.72
CA PHE A 220 1.78 0.31 -4.26
C PHE A 220 2.77 -0.06 -3.15
N TYR A 221 3.85 -0.75 -3.53
CA TYR A 221 4.89 -1.14 -2.58
C TYR A 221 5.88 -0.01 -2.34
N CYS A 222 6.35 0.10 -1.10
CA CYS A 222 7.36 1.04 -0.66
C CYS A 222 8.56 0.30 -0.10
N PHE A 223 9.75 0.72 -0.53
CA PHE A 223 11.03 0.14 -0.13
C PHE A 223 11.96 1.23 0.40
N ALA A 224 12.71 0.93 1.44
CA ALA A 224 13.83 1.78 1.85
C ALA A 224 14.98 1.58 0.87
N ALA A 225 15.46 2.68 0.29
CA ALA A 225 16.51 2.68 -0.75
C ALA A 225 17.93 2.76 -0.17
N ASN A 226 18.08 2.98 1.14
CA ASN A 226 19.33 3.11 1.88
C ASN A 226 19.34 2.27 3.16
#